data_e0e152d45f056a1e45156be59b7524ce
#
_entry.id   e0e152d45f056a1e45156be59b7524ce
#
_cell.length_a   1.000
_cell.length_b   1.000
_cell.length_c   1.000
_cell.angle_alpha   90.00
_cell.angle_beta   90.00
_cell.angle_gamma   90.00
#
_symmetry.space_group_name_H-M   'P 1'
#
loop_
_entity.id
_entity.type
_entity.pdbx_description
1 polymer ?
#
loop_
_entity_poly.entity_id
_entity_poly.type
_entity_poly.pdbx_seq_one_letter_code
_entity_poly.pdbx_strand_id
1 'polypeptide(L)'
;VTGEKSLDAKQMNYRYEIYDYTTAALRRNRLNPQERNLNTDIKVDPSEVVMISKDTAYVDDEGNIHQETINRPLTGPWDFLNTYIVNIYPDTTCWVNDFRNSDNEIYLRNYFSNPTYNNYPVVGVTWEQANAFCAWRTEYLLKGLGREARYVQRYRLPTEAEWEYAARGKNQDEFPWDNQNVKNGNGCFYANFKPDRGNYTKDGNLITSKVGIYGANSNGLYDMAGNVAEWTSTVYTEAGVDAMNDLNPQLDYKAAKEDPYRLKKKSVRGGSWKDPESYIR
;
A
#
# COMPACT_ATOMS: atom_id res chain seq x y z
N VAL A 1 2.34 -7.69 39.77
CA VAL A 1 3.21 -7.79 38.56
C VAL A 1 3.44 -9.28 38.37
N THR A 2 2.84 -9.89 37.33
CA THR A 2 2.76 -11.36 37.14
C THR A 2 4.06 -11.98 36.66
N GLY A 3 5.13 -11.20 36.40
CA GLY A 3 6.41 -11.72 35.90
C GLY A 3 6.34 -12.31 34.48
N GLU A 4 5.19 -12.21 33.81
CA GLU A 4 5.03 -12.65 32.40
C GLU A 4 5.80 -11.73 31.45
N LYS A 5 6.60 -12.34 30.60
CA LYS A 5 7.29 -11.63 29.53
C LYS A 5 6.31 -11.41 28.38
N SER A 6 5.94 -10.17 28.10
CA SER A 6 5.18 -9.81 26.89
C SER A 6 6.14 -9.31 25.79
N LEU A 7 5.81 -9.63 24.55
CA LEU A 7 6.51 -9.05 23.40
C LEU A 7 6.09 -7.58 23.25
N ASP A 8 7.07 -6.69 23.11
CA ASP A 8 6.80 -5.31 22.74
C ASP A 8 6.58 -5.23 21.21
N ALA A 9 5.31 -5.15 20.81
CA ALA A 9 4.94 -5.08 19.40
C ALA A 9 5.55 -3.85 18.68
N LYS A 10 5.88 -2.78 19.42
CA LYS A 10 6.51 -1.57 18.86
C LYS A 10 7.92 -1.80 18.32
N GLN A 11 8.59 -2.85 18.81
CA GLN A 11 9.94 -3.22 18.41
C GLN A 11 9.96 -4.35 17.38
N MET A 12 8.80 -4.84 16.95
CA MET A 12 8.73 -5.95 16.00
C MET A 12 9.03 -5.48 14.59
N ASN A 13 10.01 -6.12 13.97
CA ASN A 13 10.38 -5.90 12.57
C ASN A 13 9.99 -7.14 11.75
N TYR A 14 9.48 -6.92 10.56
CA TYR A 14 9.21 -7.98 9.59
C TYR A 14 10.20 -7.89 8.45
N ARG A 15 10.94 -8.98 8.21
CA ARG A 15 11.85 -9.13 7.07
C ARG A 15 11.15 -9.96 6.01
N TYR A 16 11.16 -9.46 4.77
CA TYR A 16 10.62 -10.17 3.62
C TYR A 16 11.48 -9.96 2.37
N GLU A 17 11.27 -10.81 1.39
CA GLU A 17 12.02 -10.80 0.15
C GLU A 17 11.06 -10.77 -1.05
N ILE A 18 11.39 -9.95 -2.03
CA ILE A 18 10.65 -9.84 -3.30
C ILE A 18 11.59 -10.11 -4.45
N TYR A 19 11.21 -11.06 -5.31
CA TYR A 19 11.94 -11.29 -6.55
C TYR A 19 11.54 -10.25 -7.59
N ASP A 20 12.53 -9.54 -8.13
CA ASP A 20 12.35 -8.53 -9.17
C ASP A 20 12.24 -9.18 -10.54
N TYR A 21 11.04 -9.63 -10.87
CA TYR A 21 10.73 -10.24 -12.16
C TYR A 21 10.91 -9.26 -13.32
N THR A 22 10.68 -7.96 -13.11
CA THR A 22 10.82 -6.94 -14.14
C THR A 22 12.26 -6.81 -14.59
N THR A 23 13.16 -6.65 -13.65
CA THR A 23 14.61 -6.59 -13.93
C THR A 23 15.11 -7.93 -14.46
N ALA A 24 14.67 -9.05 -13.90
CA ALA A 24 15.07 -10.38 -14.34
C ALA A 24 14.62 -10.70 -15.79
N ALA A 25 13.45 -10.19 -16.20
CA ALA A 25 12.90 -10.41 -17.55
C ALA A 25 13.64 -9.61 -18.64
N LEU A 26 14.42 -8.59 -18.28
CA LEU A 26 15.17 -7.84 -19.26
C LEU A 26 16.18 -8.74 -19.96
N ARG A 27 16.20 -8.69 -21.29
CA ARG A 27 17.09 -9.52 -22.13
C ARG A 27 18.56 -9.41 -21.73
N ARG A 28 19.06 -8.19 -21.47
CA ARG A 28 20.44 -7.94 -21.03
C ARG A 28 20.80 -8.65 -19.72
N ASN A 29 19.79 -8.96 -18.89
CA ASN A 29 19.97 -9.55 -17.57
C ASN A 29 19.79 -11.09 -17.59
N ARG A 30 19.70 -11.72 -18.75
CA ARG A 30 19.68 -13.18 -18.84
C ARG A 30 20.97 -13.76 -18.30
N LEU A 31 20.83 -14.78 -17.46
CA LEU A 31 21.97 -15.46 -16.83
C LEU A 31 22.88 -16.13 -17.85
N ASN A 32 22.28 -16.72 -18.90
CA ASN A 32 23.04 -17.26 -20.02
C ASN A 32 23.44 -16.14 -21.00
N PRO A 33 24.74 -15.79 -21.13
CA PRO A 33 25.19 -14.72 -22.01
C PRO A 33 24.80 -14.90 -23.48
N GLN A 34 24.72 -16.14 -23.97
CA GLN A 34 24.34 -16.46 -25.35
C GLN A 34 22.92 -16.03 -25.66
N GLU A 35 22.02 -16.06 -24.66
CA GLU A 35 20.64 -15.69 -24.81
C GLU A 35 20.41 -14.17 -24.84
N ARG A 36 21.38 -13.37 -24.41
CA ARG A 36 21.31 -11.90 -24.42
C ARG A 36 21.18 -11.33 -25.83
N ASN A 37 21.75 -12.03 -26.81
CA ASN A 37 21.82 -11.61 -28.21
C ASN A 37 20.81 -12.32 -29.14
N LEU A 38 19.90 -13.12 -28.61
CA LEU A 38 18.88 -13.80 -29.40
C LEU A 38 17.82 -12.81 -29.92
N ASN A 39 17.56 -12.87 -31.22
CA ASN A 39 16.52 -12.06 -31.88
C ASN A 39 16.63 -10.55 -31.63
N THR A 40 17.84 -9.99 -31.71
CA THR A 40 18.08 -8.56 -31.58
C THR A 40 19.19 -8.10 -32.53
N ASP A 41 19.01 -6.89 -33.09
CA ASP A 41 20.02 -6.24 -33.93
C ASP A 41 21.11 -5.58 -33.09
N ILE A 42 20.80 -5.23 -31.85
CA ILE A 42 21.76 -4.65 -30.89
C ILE A 42 22.49 -5.82 -30.21
N LYS A 43 23.76 -5.98 -30.53
CA LYS A 43 24.61 -7.02 -29.92
C LYS A 43 25.28 -6.49 -28.67
N VAL A 44 25.17 -7.28 -27.59
CA VAL A 44 25.90 -7.05 -26.34
C VAL A 44 27.07 -8.03 -26.30
N ASP A 45 28.23 -7.55 -25.86
CA ASP A 45 29.39 -8.42 -25.68
C ASP A 45 29.07 -9.50 -24.62
N PRO A 46 29.12 -10.79 -24.99
CA PRO A 46 28.82 -11.86 -24.02
C PRO A 46 29.77 -11.90 -22.82
N SER A 47 30.97 -11.31 -22.94
CA SER A 47 31.96 -11.23 -21.87
C SER A 47 31.72 -10.05 -20.93
N GLU A 48 30.79 -9.13 -21.28
CA GLU A 48 30.48 -7.97 -20.45
C GLU A 48 29.80 -8.40 -19.13
N VAL A 49 30.35 -7.90 -18.03
CA VAL A 49 29.78 -8.11 -16.70
C VAL A 49 28.54 -7.24 -16.54
N VAL A 50 27.38 -7.88 -16.48
CA VAL A 50 26.11 -7.17 -16.26
C VAL A 50 26.02 -6.76 -14.79
N MET A 51 25.89 -5.45 -14.55
CA MET A 51 25.65 -4.89 -13.23
C MET A 51 24.17 -4.71 -13.03
N ILE A 52 23.66 -5.08 -11.86
CA ILE A 52 22.24 -4.88 -11.46
C ILE A 52 22.19 -4.14 -10.12
N SER A 53 21.13 -3.37 -9.97
CA SER A 53 20.79 -2.74 -8.70
C SER A 53 19.93 -3.71 -7.88
N LYS A 54 20.29 -3.89 -6.62
CA LYS A 54 19.58 -4.75 -5.67
C LYS A 54 19.35 -4.01 -4.37
N ASP A 55 18.10 -4.06 -3.89
CA ASP A 55 17.79 -3.57 -2.55
C ASP A 55 18.18 -4.59 -1.50
N THR A 56 18.82 -4.12 -0.47
CA THR A 56 19.18 -4.91 0.70
C THR A 56 18.82 -4.16 1.97
N ALA A 57 18.49 -4.91 3.02
CA ALA A 57 18.19 -4.33 4.32
C ALA A 57 18.83 -5.18 5.42
N TYR A 58 19.31 -4.52 6.46
CA TYR A 58 19.85 -5.15 7.67
C TYR A 58 19.47 -4.32 8.90
N VAL A 59 19.61 -4.94 10.06
CA VAL A 59 19.45 -4.28 11.37
C VAL A 59 20.82 -4.20 12.01
N ASP A 60 21.21 -3.02 12.47
CA ASP A 60 22.47 -2.83 13.19
C ASP A 60 22.40 -3.33 14.66
N ASP A 61 23.52 -3.28 15.36
CA ASP A 61 23.61 -3.72 16.75
C ASP A 61 22.76 -2.87 17.72
N GLU A 62 22.45 -1.64 17.34
CA GLU A 62 21.58 -0.72 18.07
C GLU A 62 20.08 -0.95 17.76
N GLY A 63 19.75 -1.81 16.79
CA GLY A 63 18.38 -2.12 16.38
C GLY A 63 17.80 -1.21 15.30
N ASN A 64 18.62 -0.33 14.68
CA ASN A 64 18.17 0.52 13.60
C ASN A 64 18.10 -0.25 12.28
N ILE A 65 17.06 0.03 11.49
CA ILE A 65 16.88 -0.56 10.17
C ILE A 65 17.62 0.28 9.14
N HIS A 66 18.53 -0.35 8.41
CA HIS A 66 19.22 0.23 7.26
C HIS A 66 18.71 -0.41 5.97
N GLN A 67 18.36 0.43 5.00
CA GLN A 67 17.98 0.01 3.65
C GLN A 67 18.89 0.70 2.64
N GLU A 68 19.45 -0.09 1.75
CA GLU A 68 20.43 0.37 0.77
C GLU A 68 20.15 -0.27 -0.59
N THR A 69 20.38 0.49 -1.66
CA THR A 69 20.42 -0.06 -3.01
C THR A 69 21.89 -0.23 -3.39
N ILE A 70 22.31 -1.48 -3.58
CA ILE A 70 23.66 -1.82 -3.97
C ILE A 70 23.72 -2.21 -5.45
N ASN A 71 24.81 -1.81 -6.13
CA ASN A 71 25.10 -2.28 -7.48
C ASN A 71 26.08 -3.46 -7.39
N ARG A 72 25.74 -4.57 -8.01
CA ARG A 72 26.57 -5.77 -7.99
C ARG A 72 26.54 -6.52 -9.31
N PRO A 73 27.58 -7.32 -9.61
CA PRO A 73 27.58 -8.20 -10.77
C PRO A 73 26.46 -9.23 -10.70
N LEU A 74 25.81 -9.48 -11.83
CA LEU A 74 24.83 -10.54 -11.97
C LEU A 74 25.53 -11.90 -12.03
N THR A 75 25.36 -12.73 -11.02
CA THR A 75 25.97 -14.04 -10.87
C THR A 75 24.98 -15.18 -10.82
N GLY A 76 23.73 -14.89 -10.42
CA GLY A 76 22.69 -15.91 -10.30
C GLY A 76 21.30 -15.34 -10.07
N PRO A 77 20.27 -16.19 -10.01
CA PRO A 77 18.90 -15.75 -9.87
C PRO A 77 18.63 -15.04 -8.52
N TRP A 78 19.42 -15.33 -7.49
CA TRP A 78 19.33 -14.68 -6.18
C TRP A 78 19.73 -13.19 -6.21
N ASP A 79 20.39 -12.73 -7.26
CA ASP A 79 20.76 -11.33 -7.41
C ASP A 79 19.54 -10.45 -7.69
N PHE A 80 18.43 -11.03 -8.17
CA PHE A 80 17.14 -10.34 -8.35
C PHE A 80 16.24 -10.39 -7.10
N LEU A 81 16.72 -10.96 -5.99
CA LEU A 81 15.95 -11.07 -4.76
C LEU A 81 16.22 -9.86 -3.85
N ASN A 82 15.34 -8.89 -3.89
CA ASN A 82 15.38 -7.70 -3.04
C ASN A 82 14.94 -8.04 -1.61
N THR A 83 15.65 -7.50 -0.62
CA THR A 83 15.37 -7.72 0.81
C THR A 83 14.91 -6.43 1.46
N TYR A 84 13.83 -6.50 2.23
CA TYR A 84 13.25 -5.39 2.97
C TYR A 84 13.04 -5.76 4.43
N ILE A 85 13.25 -4.80 5.33
CA ILE A 85 12.93 -4.92 6.76
C ILE A 85 12.10 -3.69 7.13
N VAL A 86 10.94 -3.92 7.74
CA VAL A 86 10.01 -2.86 8.11
C VAL A 86 9.55 -3.07 9.55
N ASN A 87 9.57 -2.02 10.36
CA ASN A 87 8.87 -2.05 11.64
C ASN A 87 7.37 -2.13 11.38
N ILE A 88 6.69 -3.10 12.01
CA ILE A 88 5.28 -3.39 11.70
C ILE A 88 4.28 -2.57 12.53
N TYR A 89 4.74 -1.86 13.55
CA TYR A 89 3.84 -1.13 14.41
C TYR A 89 3.43 0.20 13.75
N PRO A 90 2.13 0.51 13.66
CA PRO A 90 1.67 1.75 13.04
C PRO A 90 2.06 2.97 13.88
N ASP A 91 2.13 4.14 13.24
CA ASP A 91 2.34 5.39 13.94
C ASP A 91 1.07 5.78 14.72
N THR A 92 1.10 5.58 16.02
CA THR A 92 -0.03 5.94 16.90
C THR A 92 -0.21 7.44 17.07
N THR A 93 0.80 8.25 16.71
CA THR A 93 0.72 9.71 16.81
C THR A 93 -0.11 10.35 15.71
N CYS A 94 -0.59 9.58 14.72
CA CYS A 94 -1.44 10.05 13.63
C CYS A 94 -2.70 10.80 14.12
N TRP A 95 -3.17 10.52 15.34
CA TRP A 95 -4.32 11.18 15.96
C TRP A 95 -4.03 12.55 16.57
N VAL A 96 -2.76 12.91 16.80
CA VAL A 96 -2.37 14.13 17.55
C VAL A 96 -2.88 15.40 16.87
N ASN A 97 -2.88 15.42 15.55
CA ASN A 97 -3.18 16.61 14.77
C ASN A 97 -4.63 16.72 14.30
N ASP A 98 -5.46 15.71 14.53
CA ASP A 98 -6.80 15.66 13.93
C ASP A 98 -7.79 16.62 14.64
N PHE A 99 -7.67 16.79 15.93
CA PHE A 99 -8.50 17.73 16.69
C PHE A 99 -7.62 18.64 17.56
N ARG A 100 -7.15 19.73 16.99
CA ARG A 100 -6.13 20.62 17.61
C ARG A 100 -6.46 21.15 19.00
N ASN A 101 -7.74 21.23 19.34
CA ASN A 101 -8.21 21.80 20.63
C ASN A 101 -8.77 20.72 21.57
N SER A 102 -8.57 19.44 21.26
CA SER A 102 -9.04 18.34 22.11
C SER A 102 -7.88 17.46 22.54
N ASP A 103 -8.07 16.83 23.69
CA ASP A 103 -7.16 15.82 24.18
C ASP A 103 -7.44 14.49 23.44
N ASN A 104 -6.66 14.21 22.40
CA ASN A 104 -6.77 12.98 21.59
C ASN A 104 -6.14 11.76 22.29
N GLU A 105 -5.78 11.87 23.56
CA GLU A 105 -5.09 10.83 24.32
C GLU A 105 -5.85 9.49 24.31
N ILE A 106 -7.18 9.54 24.29
CA ILE A 106 -8.02 8.33 24.22
C ILE A 106 -7.72 7.52 22.96
N TYR A 107 -7.63 8.17 21.79
CA TYR A 107 -7.34 7.48 20.52
C TYR A 107 -5.88 7.04 20.44
N LEU A 108 -4.95 7.89 20.89
CA LEU A 108 -3.53 7.55 21.00
C LEU A 108 -3.28 6.27 21.80
N ARG A 109 -3.96 6.13 22.94
CA ARG A 109 -3.75 5.00 23.85
C ARG A 109 -4.56 3.77 23.48
N ASN A 110 -5.79 3.95 23.02
CA ASN A 110 -6.76 2.86 22.95
C ASN A 110 -7.05 2.34 21.54
N TYR A 111 -6.88 3.14 20.49
CA TYR A 111 -7.29 2.74 19.15
C TYR A 111 -6.61 1.43 18.69
N PHE A 112 -5.35 1.24 18.98
CA PHE A 112 -4.57 0.07 18.56
C PHE A 112 -4.54 -1.08 19.60
N SER A 113 -5.07 -0.86 20.80
CA SER A 113 -4.97 -1.84 21.90
C SER A 113 -6.32 -2.28 22.46
N ASN A 114 -7.37 -1.47 22.31
CA ASN A 114 -8.67 -1.77 22.89
C ASN A 114 -9.51 -2.63 21.93
N PRO A 115 -10.07 -3.77 22.39
CA PRO A 115 -10.91 -4.67 21.57
C PRO A 115 -12.12 -3.99 20.89
N THR A 116 -12.58 -2.85 21.39
CA THR A 116 -13.66 -2.06 20.78
C THR A 116 -13.34 -1.67 19.32
N TYR A 117 -12.04 -1.50 18.99
CA TYR A 117 -11.57 -1.11 17.67
C TYR A 117 -11.13 -2.28 16.79
N ASN A 118 -11.34 -3.55 17.19
CA ASN A 118 -10.90 -4.72 16.42
C ASN A 118 -11.46 -4.77 14.99
N ASN A 119 -12.62 -4.17 14.76
CA ASN A 119 -13.27 -4.12 13.45
C ASN A 119 -13.17 -2.74 12.78
N TYR A 120 -12.28 -1.89 13.25
CA TYR A 120 -11.99 -0.60 12.65
C TYR A 120 -10.76 -0.70 11.73
N PRO A 121 -10.63 0.18 10.73
CA PRO A 121 -9.46 0.14 9.85
C PRO A 121 -8.19 0.48 10.62
N VAL A 122 -7.07 -0.11 10.24
CA VAL A 122 -5.77 0.33 10.73
C VAL A 122 -5.44 1.69 10.11
N VAL A 123 -4.91 2.61 10.93
CA VAL A 123 -4.45 3.95 10.53
C VAL A 123 -2.99 4.16 10.93
N GLY A 124 -2.36 5.22 10.43
CA GLY A 124 -0.96 5.50 10.77
C GLY A 124 0.03 4.51 10.15
N VAL A 125 -0.33 3.84 9.06
CA VAL A 125 0.56 2.92 8.33
C VAL A 125 1.26 3.62 7.18
N THR A 126 2.54 3.36 7.01
CA THR A 126 3.31 3.83 5.87
C THR A 126 3.07 2.94 4.64
N TRP A 127 3.49 3.42 3.48
CA TRP A 127 3.42 2.65 2.23
C TRP A 127 4.27 1.38 2.30
N GLU A 128 5.43 1.45 2.94
CA GLU A 128 6.32 0.32 3.17
C GLU A 128 5.68 -0.74 4.08
N GLN A 129 4.98 -0.31 5.14
CA GLN A 129 4.22 -1.21 6.02
C GLN A 129 3.08 -1.89 5.28
N ALA A 130 2.36 -1.17 4.41
CA ALA A 130 1.30 -1.74 3.60
C ALA A 130 1.83 -2.80 2.61
N ASN A 131 2.99 -2.56 1.97
CA ASN A 131 3.66 -3.57 1.14
C ASN A 131 4.15 -4.78 1.95
N ALA A 132 4.71 -4.54 3.13
CA ALA A 132 5.13 -5.61 4.05
C ALA A 132 3.94 -6.49 4.44
N PHE A 133 2.77 -5.90 4.69
CA PHE A 133 1.54 -6.64 4.94
C PHE A 133 1.12 -7.50 3.74
N CYS A 134 1.20 -6.98 2.52
CA CYS A 134 0.92 -7.74 1.30
C CYS A 134 1.86 -8.96 1.18
N ALA A 135 3.15 -8.78 1.46
CA ALA A 135 4.13 -9.87 1.45
C ALA A 135 3.80 -10.92 2.53
N TRP A 136 3.56 -10.49 3.76
CA TRP A 136 3.17 -11.37 4.86
C TRP A 136 1.88 -12.14 4.55
N ARG A 137 0.86 -11.46 4.03
CA ARG A 137 -0.42 -12.08 3.67
C ARG A 137 -0.25 -13.14 2.59
N THR A 138 0.64 -12.88 1.62
CA THR A 138 1.00 -13.85 0.59
C THR A 138 1.65 -15.08 1.20
N GLU A 139 2.67 -14.92 2.04
CA GLU A 139 3.36 -16.05 2.68
C GLU A 139 2.42 -16.86 3.57
N TYR A 140 1.57 -16.19 4.34
CA TYR A 140 0.57 -16.84 5.18
C TYR A 140 -0.37 -17.73 4.36
N LEU A 141 -0.89 -17.21 3.22
CA LEU A 141 -1.76 -17.96 2.33
C LEU A 141 -1.02 -19.16 1.69
N LEU A 142 0.19 -18.93 1.18
CA LEU A 142 0.98 -19.98 0.53
C LEU A 142 1.32 -21.13 1.48
N LYS A 143 1.62 -20.82 2.76
CA LYS A 143 1.84 -21.86 3.78
C LYS A 143 0.60 -22.72 4.03
N GLY A 144 -0.60 -22.12 3.92
CA GLY A 144 -1.87 -22.85 4.11
C GLY A 144 -2.28 -23.74 2.93
N LEU A 145 -1.87 -23.39 1.71
CA LEU A 145 -2.33 -24.04 0.47
C LEU A 145 -1.46 -25.22 0.01
N GLY A 146 -0.24 -25.37 0.52
CA GLY A 146 0.64 -26.47 0.15
C GLY A 146 0.87 -26.55 -1.37
N ARG A 147 0.43 -27.65 -2.03
CA ARG A 147 0.64 -27.86 -3.48
C ARG A 147 -0.11 -26.89 -4.37
N GLU A 148 -1.21 -26.32 -3.91
CA GLU A 148 -2.03 -25.35 -4.66
C GLU A 148 -1.41 -23.96 -4.67
N ALA A 149 -0.41 -23.70 -3.83
CA ALA A 149 0.32 -22.44 -3.76
C ALA A 149 0.83 -21.92 -5.11
N ARG A 150 1.17 -22.83 -6.04
CA ARG A 150 1.67 -22.49 -7.40
C ARG A 150 0.67 -21.72 -8.28
N TYR A 151 -0.61 -21.76 -7.94
CA TYR A 151 -1.67 -21.09 -8.72
C TYR A 151 -2.07 -19.73 -8.12
N VAL A 152 -1.51 -19.35 -6.99
CA VAL A 152 -1.88 -18.13 -6.28
C VAL A 152 -0.94 -17.00 -6.68
N GLN A 153 -1.53 -15.89 -7.09
CA GLN A 153 -0.79 -14.65 -7.30
C GLN A 153 -0.46 -14.01 -5.94
N ARG A 154 0.68 -13.32 -5.89
CA ARG A 154 1.09 -12.59 -4.71
C ARG A 154 0.17 -11.38 -4.47
N TYR A 155 -0.19 -11.13 -3.22
CA TYR A 155 -0.83 -9.88 -2.84
C TYR A 155 0.13 -8.71 -3.06
N ARG A 156 -0.39 -7.63 -3.56
CA ARG A 156 0.29 -6.34 -3.74
C ARG A 156 -0.70 -5.20 -3.56
N LEU A 157 -0.21 -3.99 -3.38
CA LEU A 157 -1.05 -2.81 -3.51
C LEU A 157 -1.58 -2.69 -4.96
N PRO A 158 -2.82 -2.25 -5.15
CA PRO A 158 -3.36 -1.98 -6.48
C PRO A 158 -2.64 -0.79 -7.11
N THR A 159 -2.61 -0.73 -8.42
CA THR A 159 -2.34 0.54 -9.10
C THR A 159 -3.51 1.50 -8.88
N GLU A 160 -3.29 2.79 -9.11
CA GLU A 160 -4.37 3.78 -9.02
C GLU A 160 -5.53 3.45 -9.95
N ALA A 161 -5.23 3.04 -11.20
CA ALA A 161 -6.24 2.63 -12.18
C ALA A 161 -7.01 1.36 -11.76
N GLU A 162 -6.33 0.36 -11.20
CA GLU A 162 -6.98 -0.84 -10.67
C GLU A 162 -7.89 -0.51 -9.48
N TRP A 163 -7.44 0.38 -8.59
CA TRP A 163 -8.22 0.83 -7.45
C TRP A 163 -9.49 1.54 -7.91
N GLU A 164 -9.36 2.48 -8.85
CA GLU A 164 -10.47 3.25 -9.40
C GLU A 164 -11.48 2.34 -10.13
N TYR A 165 -11.00 1.41 -10.95
CA TYR A 165 -11.86 0.42 -11.60
C TYR A 165 -12.63 -0.44 -10.59
N ALA A 166 -11.96 -0.86 -9.52
CA ALA A 166 -12.58 -1.63 -8.44
C ALA A 166 -13.64 -0.83 -7.69
N ALA A 167 -13.37 0.45 -7.42
CA ALA A 167 -14.26 1.36 -6.70
C ALA A 167 -15.52 1.70 -7.53
N ARG A 168 -15.35 2.08 -8.80
CA ARG A 168 -16.47 2.44 -9.69
C ARG A 168 -17.41 1.27 -9.99
N GLY A 169 -16.92 0.06 -9.90
CA GLY A 169 -17.73 -1.12 -10.16
C GLY A 169 -18.22 -1.21 -11.60
N LYS A 170 -19.40 -1.82 -11.82
CA LYS A 170 -19.95 -2.06 -13.15
C LYS A 170 -20.53 -0.81 -13.80
N ASN A 171 -21.06 0.11 -13.02
CA ASN A 171 -21.81 1.25 -13.50
C ASN A 171 -20.93 2.43 -13.93
N GLN A 172 -19.66 2.43 -13.52
CA GLN A 172 -18.71 3.50 -13.80
C GLN A 172 -19.18 4.88 -13.29
N ASP A 173 -20.02 4.88 -12.23
CA ASP A 173 -20.51 6.10 -11.60
C ASP A 173 -19.40 6.84 -10.85
N GLU A 174 -19.66 8.09 -10.49
CA GLU A 174 -18.71 8.95 -9.77
C GLU A 174 -18.45 8.43 -8.34
N PHE A 175 -19.42 7.75 -7.74
CA PHE A 175 -19.33 7.10 -6.44
C PHE A 175 -19.41 5.58 -6.56
N PRO A 176 -18.95 4.83 -5.54
CA PRO A 176 -19.04 3.36 -5.54
C PRO A 176 -20.47 2.79 -5.52
N TRP A 177 -21.48 3.62 -5.28
CA TRP A 177 -22.91 3.24 -5.26
C TRP A 177 -23.66 3.79 -6.46
N ASP A 178 -24.86 3.22 -6.74
CA ASP A 178 -25.63 3.41 -7.98
C ASP A 178 -26.36 4.77 -8.11
N ASN A 179 -25.89 5.82 -7.46
CA ASN A 179 -26.46 7.16 -7.64
C ASN A 179 -25.44 8.26 -7.35
N GLN A 180 -25.75 9.48 -7.80
CA GLN A 180 -24.87 10.64 -7.64
C GLN A 180 -25.05 11.38 -6.32
N ASN A 181 -25.86 10.88 -5.40
CA ASN A 181 -26.10 11.50 -4.11
C ASN A 181 -25.31 10.77 -3.03
N VAL A 182 -24.77 11.49 -2.08
CA VAL A 182 -24.08 10.91 -0.90
C VAL A 182 -25.05 10.40 0.16
N LYS A 183 -26.38 10.55 -0.05
CA LYS A 183 -27.44 10.10 0.84
C LYS A 183 -28.48 9.29 0.11
N ASN A 184 -29.04 8.31 0.81
CA ASN A 184 -30.22 7.57 0.35
C ASN A 184 -31.52 8.38 0.52
N GLY A 185 -32.63 7.83 0.03
CA GLY A 185 -33.96 8.45 0.13
C GLY A 185 -34.46 8.71 1.56
N ASN A 186 -33.87 8.05 2.55
CA ASN A 186 -34.17 8.23 3.98
C ASN A 186 -33.24 9.24 4.67
N GLY A 187 -32.33 9.86 3.93
CA GLY A 187 -31.38 10.85 4.45
C GLY A 187 -30.12 10.27 5.10
N CYS A 188 -29.93 8.94 5.09
CA CYS A 188 -28.74 8.29 5.61
C CYS A 188 -27.59 8.39 4.60
N PHE A 189 -26.38 8.65 5.08
CA PHE A 189 -25.18 8.70 4.25
C PHE A 189 -24.74 7.31 3.80
N TYR A 190 -24.08 7.24 2.65
CA TYR A 190 -23.55 6.01 2.08
C TYR A 190 -22.08 5.73 2.46
N ALA A 191 -21.42 6.70 3.09
CA ALA A 191 -20.01 6.60 3.46
C ALA A 191 -19.71 7.43 4.72
N ASN A 192 -18.60 7.13 5.37
CA ASN A 192 -18.03 7.91 6.47
C ASN A 192 -17.08 8.97 5.92
N PHE A 193 -17.49 10.22 5.93
CA PHE A 193 -16.71 11.37 5.43
C PHE A 193 -17.15 12.65 6.14
N LYS A 194 -16.54 13.78 5.85
CA LYS A 194 -16.93 15.08 6.39
C LYS A 194 -17.99 15.76 5.50
N PRO A 195 -19.29 15.64 5.79
CA PRO A 195 -20.34 16.09 4.89
C PRO A 195 -20.44 17.61 4.74
N ASP A 196 -20.07 18.36 5.80
CA ASP A 196 -20.20 19.82 5.85
C ASP A 196 -18.99 20.49 6.52
N ARG A 197 -18.89 21.80 6.37
CA ARG A 197 -17.87 22.57 7.06
C ARG A 197 -18.07 22.49 8.58
N GLY A 198 -17.11 21.86 9.26
CA GLY A 198 -17.05 21.83 10.73
C GLY A 198 -17.94 20.81 11.43
N ASN A 199 -18.77 20.04 10.71
CA ASN A 199 -19.60 18.99 11.32
C ASN A 199 -19.15 17.60 10.89
N TYR A 200 -18.23 17.02 11.65
CA TYR A 200 -17.69 15.67 11.40
C TYR A 200 -18.66 14.54 11.77
N THR A 201 -19.69 14.81 12.59
CA THR A 201 -20.59 13.77 13.10
C THR A 201 -21.90 13.68 12.35
N LYS A 202 -22.08 14.44 11.29
CA LYS A 202 -23.36 14.48 10.56
C LYS A 202 -23.67 13.16 9.85
N ASP A 203 -22.67 12.40 9.48
CA ASP A 203 -22.79 11.05 8.92
C ASP A 203 -22.96 9.95 9.98
N GLY A 204 -22.90 10.31 11.27
CA GLY A 204 -23.04 9.42 12.42
C GLY A 204 -21.73 8.99 13.06
N ASN A 205 -20.57 9.37 12.50
CA ASN A 205 -19.25 9.01 13.01
C ASN A 205 -18.41 10.26 13.29
N LEU A 206 -17.62 10.23 14.36
CA LEU A 206 -16.69 11.32 14.70
C LEU A 206 -15.29 11.09 14.11
N ILE A 207 -14.92 9.83 13.98
CA ILE A 207 -13.64 9.33 13.46
C ILE A 207 -13.92 8.20 12.45
N THR A 208 -12.95 7.32 12.24
CA THR A 208 -13.15 6.09 11.47
C THR A 208 -14.35 5.30 11.97
N SER A 209 -14.98 4.55 11.10
CA SER A 209 -16.08 3.64 11.43
C SER A 209 -15.62 2.18 11.33
N LYS A 210 -16.44 1.26 11.87
CA LYS A 210 -16.20 -0.16 11.62
C LYS A 210 -16.24 -0.45 10.12
N VAL A 211 -15.37 -1.34 9.67
CA VAL A 211 -15.33 -1.75 8.26
C VAL A 211 -16.61 -2.47 7.85
N GLY A 212 -17.08 -2.21 6.63
CA GLY A 212 -18.22 -2.90 6.05
C GLY A 212 -19.59 -2.53 6.64
N ILE A 213 -19.73 -1.39 7.33
CA ILE A 213 -21.06 -0.95 7.84
C ILE A 213 -21.91 -0.29 6.77
N TYR A 214 -21.29 0.20 5.70
CA TYR A 214 -21.98 0.74 4.53
C TYR A 214 -22.15 -0.35 3.46
N GLY A 215 -23.02 -0.11 2.48
CA GLY A 215 -23.26 -1.07 1.42
C GLY A 215 -22.03 -1.33 0.54
N ALA A 216 -21.91 -2.57 0.08
CA ALA A 216 -20.89 -2.91 -0.93
C ALA A 216 -21.23 -2.30 -2.29
N ASN A 217 -20.20 -2.00 -3.09
CA ASN A 217 -20.39 -1.64 -4.49
C ASN A 217 -20.79 -2.86 -5.36
N SER A 218 -21.00 -2.67 -6.65
CA SER A 218 -21.42 -3.73 -7.58
C SER A 218 -20.37 -4.84 -7.78
N ASN A 219 -19.11 -4.64 -7.34
CA ASN A 219 -18.06 -5.64 -7.30
C ASN A 219 -17.99 -6.39 -5.95
N GLY A 220 -18.86 -6.06 -4.99
CA GLY A 220 -18.86 -6.65 -3.65
C GLY A 220 -17.82 -6.06 -2.71
N LEU A 221 -17.24 -4.89 -3.03
CA LEU A 221 -16.23 -4.21 -2.22
C LEU A 221 -16.89 -3.16 -1.33
N TYR A 222 -16.39 -3.07 -0.08
CA TYR A 222 -16.85 -2.14 0.94
C TYR A 222 -15.86 -1.00 1.13
N ASP A 223 -16.33 0.08 1.71
CA ASP A 223 -15.52 1.23 2.16
C ASP A 223 -14.64 1.87 1.08
N MET A 224 -15.02 1.71 -0.20
CA MET A 224 -14.30 2.29 -1.34
C MET A 224 -14.45 3.82 -1.43
N ALA A 225 -15.22 4.43 -0.55
CA ALA A 225 -15.37 5.88 -0.41
C ALA A 225 -15.44 6.24 1.07
N GLY A 226 -14.58 7.16 1.51
CA GLY A 226 -14.49 7.61 2.90
C GLY A 226 -13.86 6.59 3.84
N ASN A 227 -14.11 6.71 5.12
CA ASN A 227 -13.51 5.97 6.22
C ASN A 227 -12.01 6.24 6.34
N VAL A 228 -11.16 5.55 5.56
CA VAL A 228 -9.71 5.82 5.49
C VAL A 228 -9.24 5.88 4.04
N ALA A 229 -8.29 6.78 3.76
CA ALA A 229 -7.63 6.80 2.46
C ALA A 229 -6.68 5.60 2.32
N GLU A 230 -6.64 5.00 1.13
CA GLU A 230 -5.95 3.76 0.85
C GLU A 230 -4.73 3.97 -0.04
N TRP A 231 -3.62 3.31 0.31
CA TRP A 231 -2.40 3.34 -0.48
C TRP A 231 -2.55 2.61 -1.81
N THR A 232 -2.02 3.21 -2.87
CA THR A 232 -1.79 2.53 -4.16
C THR A 232 -0.30 2.33 -4.42
N SER A 233 0.04 1.51 -5.41
CA SER A 233 1.44 1.34 -5.85
C SER A 233 1.94 2.50 -6.71
N THR A 234 1.04 3.29 -7.29
CA THR A 234 1.34 4.36 -8.24
C THR A 234 2.02 5.56 -7.56
N VAL A 235 3.03 6.11 -8.22
CA VAL A 235 3.68 7.35 -7.79
C VAL A 235 2.74 8.52 -8.02
N TYR A 236 2.62 9.39 -7.02
CA TYR A 236 1.81 10.59 -7.15
C TYR A 236 2.46 11.60 -8.10
N THR A 237 1.69 12.07 -9.08
CA THR A 237 2.03 13.21 -9.94
C THR A 237 0.87 14.19 -10.00
N GLU A 238 1.18 15.48 -10.16
CA GLU A 238 0.13 16.50 -10.31
C GLU A 238 -0.67 16.34 -11.62
N ALA A 239 -0.05 15.73 -12.64
CA ALA A 239 -0.70 15.43 -13.91
C ALA A 239 -1.65 14.22 -13.84
N GLY A 240 -1.56 13.42 -12.76
CA GLY A 240 -2.32 12.19 -12.63
C GLY A 240 -1.96 11.13 -13.68
N VAL A 241 -2.72 10.05 -13.71
CA VAL A 241 -2.59 8.98 -14.71
C VAL A 241 -3.22 9.34 -16.05
N ASP A 242 -4.06 10.36 -16.09
CA ASP A 242 -4.77 10.82 -17.30
C ASP A 242 -3.81 11.32 -18.40
N ALA A 243 -2.59 11.70 -18.02
CA ALA A 243 -1.54 12.08 -18.98
C ALA A 243 -0.87 10.89 -19.67
N MET A 244 -1.20 9.66 -19.28
CA MET A 244 -0.61 8.44 -19.81
C MET A 244 -1.53 7.80 -20.84
N ASN A 245 -1.02 7.61 -22.06
CA ASN A 245 -1.72 6.92 -23.13
C ASN A 245 -1.51 5.40 -23.05
N ASP A 246 -1.91 4.77 -21.95
CA ASP A 246 -1.80 3.33 -21.76
C ASP A 246 -3.13 2.74 -21.27
N LEU A 247 -3.37 1.47 -21.58
CA LEU A 247 -4.57 0.74 -21.15
C LEU A 247 -4.61 0.46 -19.65
N ASN A 248 -3.43 0.40 -19.01
CA ASN A 248 -3.28 0.25 -17.56
C ASN A 248 -2.19 1.23 -17.10
N PRO A 249 -2.50 2.52 -17.02
CA PRO A 249 -1.51 3.55 -16.73
C PRO A 249 -0.94 3.33 -15.33
N GLN A 250 0.36 3.09 -15.28
CA GLN A 250 1.11 2.96 -14.04
C GLN A 250 2.37 3.81 -14.12
N LEU A 251 2.48 4.79 -13.24
CA LEU A 251 3.74 5.45 -13.01
C LEU A 251 4.48 4.72 -11.91
N ASP A 252 5.46 3.91 -12.31
CA ASP A 252 6.32 3.18 -11.39
C ASP A 252 7.70 3.84 -11.39
N TYR A 253 7.95 4.65 -10.37
CA TYR A 253 9.24 5.26 -10.11
C TYR A 253 9.71 4.86 -8.73
N LYS A 254 10.88 4.23 -8.66
CA LYS A 254 11.53 3.89 -7.42
C LYS A 254 12.46 5.02 -7.03
N ALA A 255 11.97 5.90 -6.16
CA ALA A 255 12.74 7.05 -5.71
C ALA A 255 13.97 6.62 -4.90
N ALA A 256 15.12 7.16 -5.24
CA ALA A 256 16.34 7.02 -4.45
C ALA A 256 16.27 7.85 -3.15
N LYS A 257 17.15 7.54 -2.20
CA LYS A 257 17.18 8.26 -0.91
C LYS A 257 17.42 9.77 -1.10
N GLU A 258 18.22 10.12 -2.09
CA GLU A 258 18.65 11.48 -2.43
C GLU A 258 17.61 12.25 -3.25
N ASP A 259 16.62 11.56 -3.80
CA ASP A 259 15.61 12.18 -4.63
C ASP A 259 14.78 13.20 -3.85
N PRO A 260 14.30 14.26 -4.51
CA PRO A 260 13.38 15.22 -3.91
C PRO A 260 12.12 14.55 -3.36
N TYR A 261 11.61 15.04 -2.24
CA TYR A 261 10.43 14.48 -1.58
C TYR A 261 9.21 14.30 -2.50
N ARG A 262 9.03 15.18 -3.50
CA ARG A 262 7.94 15.09 -4.49
C ARG A 262 7.95 13.77 -5.26
N LEU A 263 9.12 13.19 -5.55
CA LEU A 263 9.26 11.93 -6.28
C LEU A 263 9.03 10.69 -5.39
N LYS A 264 9.01 10.88 -4.07
CA LYS A 264 8.77 9.82 -3.08
C LYS A 264 7.30 9.64 -2.74
N LYS A 265 6.44 10.58 -3.18
CA LYS A 265 5.00 10.51 -2.90
C LYS A 265 4.34 9.37 -3.65
N LYS A 266 3.42 8.70 -2.98
CA LYS A 266 2.54 7.68 -3.57
C LYS A 266 1.10 8.17 -3.57
N SER A 267 0.32 7.75 -4.57
CA SER A 267 -1.10 8.08 -4.64
C SER A 267 -1.87 7.33 -3.55
N VAL A 268 -2.83 8.03 -2.95
CA VAL A 268 -3.85 7.46 -2.08
C VAL A 268 -5.23 7.71 -2.69
N ARG A 269 -6.18 6.81 -2.47
CA ARG A 269 -7.52 6.86 -3.04
C ARG A 269 -8.58 6.65 -1.97
N GLY A 270 -9.85 6.93 -2.32
CA GLY A 270 -11.02 6.71 -1.46
C GLY A 270 -11.38 7.87 -0.54
N GLY A 271 -10.43 8.76 -0.23
CA GLY A 271 -10.63 9.79 0.79
C GLY A 271 -10.82 9.20 2.19
N SER A 272 -11.09 10.04 3.17
CA SER A 272 -11.20 9.61 4.57
C SER A 272 -12.37 10.29 5.30
N TRP A 273 -12.63 9.84 6.52
CA TRP A 273 -13.66 10.40 7.42
C TRP A 273 -13.52 11.92 7.65
N LYS A 274 -12.36 12.50 7.44
CA LYS A 274 -12.07 13.93 7.61
C LYS A 274 -12.09 14.72 6.30
N ASP A 275 -12.25 14.06 5.17
CA ASP A 275 -12.24 14.69 3.86
C ASP A 275 -13.66 15.04 3.38
N PRO A 276 -13.83 16.16 2.63
CA PRO A 276 -15.10 16.53 2.05
C PRO A 276 -15.49 15.61 0.89
N GLU A 277 -16.75 15.70 0.48
CA GLU A 277 -17.35 14.90 -0.59
C GLU A 277 -16.51 14.82 -1.87
N SER A 278 -15.84 15.91 -2.25
CA SER A 278 -15.00 15.95 -3.46
C SER A 278 -13.80 15.00 -3.46
N TYR A 279 -13.42 14.47 -2.30
CA TYR A 279 -12.27 13.56 -2.16
C TYR A 279 -12.67 12.09 -2.06
N ILE A 280 -13.96 11.79 -1.91
CA ILE A 280 -14.47 10.43 -1.78
C ILE A 280 -15.11 9.89 -3.08
N ARG A 281 -14.81 10.54 -4.20
CA ARG A 281 -15.29 10.21 -5.56
C ARG A 281 -14.37 9.21 -6.25
#